data_240c9e6785b1c37276e3e65ac27d66bf
#
_entry.id   240c9e6785b1c37276e3e65ac27d66bf
#
_cell.length_a   1.000
_cell.length_b   1.000
_cell.length_c   1.000
_cell.angle_alpha   90.00
_cell.angle_beta   90.00
_cell.angle_gamma   90.00
#
_symmetry.space_group_name_H-M   'P 1'
#
loop_
_entity.id
_entity.type
_entity.pdbx_description
1 polymer ?
#
loop_
_entity_poly.entity_id
_entity_poly.type
_entity_poly.pdbx_seq_one_letter_code
_entity_poly.pdbx_strand_id
1 'polypeptide(L)'
;MVYSHNYPETGSKKELTVHLNEVYTGMMSIINSASELELMKGIDNLNYIVKLIAYLHDIGKATSFFQKKLLNEPLKQNELCYTKHSLLGAVLGFYLTEQLGFNSITSNIVYRIIHSHHSSFHKNKDLLRLDNNQLSILRTQYNDIINNKESQEIIHFISENINSPLPDIKEFNELTQETGIIANELITCLTINEFGANNNETDYYSWLYFFLLSALNRADKYSASFNSAYDMENAYQTVFSKSLSPRFIEDHLANKKNISKTPTSTIISSLRDNFFLKVKANATVANLDHHLYSIYAPTGI
;
A
#
# COMPACT_ATOMS: atom_id res chain seq x y z
N MET A 1 11.08 19.10 10.60
CA MET A 1 11.40 17.71 10.22
C MET A 1 10.15 16.85 10.35
N VAL A 2 9.79 16.11 9.32
CA VAL A 2 8.55 15.32 9.24
C VAL A 2 8.87 13.82 9.42
N TYR A 3 8.12 13.15 10.29
CA TYR A 3 8.37 11.75 10.65
C TYR A 3 7.27 10.82 10.12
N SER A 4 7.66 9.62 9.72
CA SER A 4 6.76 8.53 9.35
C SER A 4 6.39 7.65 10.52
N HIS A 5 7.35 7.38 11.43
CA HIS A 5 7.20 6.50 12.59
C HIS A 5 7.85 7.09 13.85
N ASN A 6 7.27 6.73 14.99
CA ASN A 6 7.81 7.02 16.31
C ASN A 6 7.96 5.69 17.06
N TYR A 7 9.15 5.43 17.61
CA TYR A 7 9.49 4.20 18.33
C TYR A 7 9.69 4.54 19.82
N PRO A 8 8.63 4.53 20.64
CA PRO A 8 8.70 4.94 22.04
C PRO A 8 9.70 4.13 22.87
N GLU A 9 9.86 2.84 22.52
CA GLU A 9 10.77 1.92 23.22
C GLU A 9 12.25 2.34 23.12
N THR A 10 12.64 2.91 21.99
CA THR A 10 14.01 3.37 21.72
C THR A 10 14.15 4.90 21.80
N GLY A 11 13.04 5.62 21.84
CA GLY A 11 12.99 7.08 21.72
C GLY A 11 13.38 7.62 20.35
N SER A 12 13.57 6.73 19.35
CA SER A 12 13.95 7.12 17.99
C SER A 12 12.72 7.42 17.14
N LYS A 13 12.93 8.18 16.06
CA LYS A 13 11.92 8.53 15.07
C LYS A 13 12.48 8.29 13.68
N LYS A 14 11.67 7.82 12.76
CA LYS A 14 12.04 7.67 11.35
C LYS A 14 11.52 8.86 10.55
N GLU A 15 12.39 9.49 9.80
CA GLU A 15 11.99 10.56 8.87
C GLU A 15 11.13 10.02 7.74
N LEU A 16 10.18 10.84 7.27
CA LEU A 16 9.29 10.43 6.19
C LEU A 16 10.04 10.20 4.88
N THR A 17 11.01 11.05 4.55
CA THR A 17 11.86 10.89 3.35
C THR A 17 12.64 9.58 3.34
N VAL A 18 13.20 9.20 4.48
CA VAL A 18 13.91 7.92 4.64
C VAL A 18 12.96 6.75 4.42
N HIS A 19 11.78 6.79 5.07
CA HIS A 19 10.76 5.77 4.91
C HIS A 19 10.32 5.58 3.46
N LEU A 20 10.00 6.68 2.76
CA LEU A 20 9.56 6.62 1.36
C LEU A 20 10.62 6.02 0.43
N ASN A 21 11.90 6.36 0.64
CA ASN A 21 13.02 5.77 -0.11
C ASN A 21 13.19 4.27 0.19
N GLU A 22 13.08 3.88 1.45
CA GLU A 22 13.17 2.47 1.84
C GLU A 22 12.03 1.64 1.22
N VAL A 23 10.80 2.20 1.21
CA VAL A 23 9.64 1.56 0.57
C VAL A 23 9.86 1.42 -0.93
N TYR A 24 10.32 2.47 -1.61
CA TYR A 24 10.65 2.40 -3.03
C TYR A 24 11.70 1.33 -3.32
N THR A 25 12.80 1.32 -2.58
CA THR A 25 13.89 0.34 -2.75
C THR A 25 13.39 -1.08 -2.50
N GLY A 26 12.58 -1.27 -1.46
CA GLY A 26 11.97 -2.56 -1.14
C GLY A 26 11.03 -3.07 -2.23
N MET A 27 10.15 -2.21 -2.74
CA MET A 27 9.27 -2.56 -3.86
C MET A 27 10.07 -2.91 -5.11
N MET A 28 11.08 -2.12 -5.47
CA MET A 28 11.94 -2.38 -6.64
C MET A 28 12.70 -3.70 -6.51
N SER A 29 13.18 -4.05 -5.32
CA SER A 29 13.81 -5.34 -5.07
C SER A 29 12.87 -6.51 -5.33
N ILE A 30 11.61 -6.41 -4.88
CA ILE A 30 10.58 -7.43 -5.12
C ILE A 30 10.27 -7.54 -6.63
N ILE A 31 10.11 -6.41 -7.31
CA ILE A 31 9.78 -6.36 -8.73
C ILE A 31 10.93 -6.92 -9.57
N ASN A 32 12.16 -6.53 -9.28
CA ASN A 32 13.34 -7.05 -9.99
C ASN A 32 13.50 -8.56 -9.79
N SER A 33 13.19 -9.10 -8.63
CA SER A 33 13.20 -10.55 -8.39
C SER A 33 12.11 -11.30 -9.17
N ALA A 34 11.06 -10.60 -9.60
CA ALA A 34 9.96 -11.13 -10.39
C ALA A 34 10.04 -10.77 -11.89
N SER A 35 11.12 -10.12 -12.34
CA SER A 35 11.27 -9.58 -13.71
C SER A 35 11.20 -10.64 -14.80
N GLU A 36 11.55 -11.90 -14.49
CA GLU A 36 11.45 -13.03 -15.40
C GLU A 36 10.02 -13.50 -15.67
N LEU A 37 9.06 -13.09 -14.85
CA LEU A 37 7.66 -13.43 -15.08
C LEU A 37 7.16 -12.72 -16.35
N GLU A 38 6.55 -13.49 -17.26
CA GLU A 38 6.01 -12.99 -18.52
C GLU A 38 5.03 -11.85 -18.32
N LEU A 39 4.24 -11.92 -17.25
CA LEU A 39 3.28 -10.90 -16.84
C LEU A 39 3.90 -9.54 -16.52
N MET A 40 5.19 -9.49 -16.16
CA MET A 40 5.89 -8.23 -15.86
C MET A 40 6.41 -7.54 -17.13
N LYS A 41 6.63 -8.28 -18.22
CA LYS A 41 7.20 -7.76 -19.45
C LYS A 41 6.28 -6.87 -20.27
N GLY A 42 4.97 -6.96 -20.01
CA GLY A 42 3.93 -6.19 -20.72
C GLY A 42 3.56 -4.85 -20.08
N ILE A 43 4.23 -4.43 -19.00
CA ILE A 43 3.84 -3.21 -18.27
C ILE A 43 4.75 -2.06 -18.67
N ASP A 44 4.24 -1.19 -19.53
CA ASP A 44 4.94 0.04 -19.87
C ASP A 44 5.14 0.92 -18.64
N ASN A 45 6.35 1.43 -18.46
CA ASN A 45 6.69 2.34 -17.37
C ASN A 45 6.44 1.79 -15.94
N LEU A 46 6.51 0.46 -15.73
CA LEU A 46 6.28 -0.15 -14.41
C LEU A 46 7.12 0.51 -13.30
N ASN A 47 8.39 0.79 -13.57
CA ASN A 47 9.27 1.46 -12.61
C ASN A 47 8.72 2.83 -12.19
N TYR A 48 8.05 3.53 -13.09
CA TYR A 48 7.44 4.82 -12.78
C TYR A 48 6.17 4.66 -11.93
N ILE A 49 5.33 3.68 -12.26
CA ILE A 49 4.15 3.32 -11.46
C ILE A 49 4.58 2.99 -10.01
N VAL A 50 5.66 2.23 -9.86
CA VAL A 50 6.20 1.89 -8.54
C VAL A 50 6.71 3.12 -7.79
N LYS A 51 7.36 4.06 -8.48
CA LYS A 51 7.75 5.35 -7.89
C LYS A 51 6.53 6.11 -7.36
N LEU A 52 5.49 6.27 -8.18
CA LEU A 52 4.27 6.96 -7.75
C LEU A 52 3.66 6.29 -6.51
N ILE A 53 3.51 4.98 -6.52
CA ILE A 53 2.96 4.24 -5.38
C ILE A 53 3.83 4.45 -4.14
N ALA A 54 5.13 4.23 -4.23
CA ALA A 54 6.03 4.27 -3.08
C ALA A 54 6.18 5.68 -2.48
N TYR A 55 6.28 6.73 -3.30
CA TYR A 55 6.49 8.08 -2.79
C TYR A 55 5.19 8.78 -2.38
N LEU A 56 4.03 8.33 -2.85
CA LEU A 56 2.76 8.98 -2.53
C LEU A 56 1.95 8.26 -1.44
N HIS A 57 2.20 6.95 -1.16
CA HIS A 57 1.32 6.19 -0.26
C HIS A 57 1.14 6.85 1.10
N ASP A 58 2.17 7.48 1.61
CA ASP A 58 2.23 8.07 2.94
C ASP A 58 2.38 9.62 2.97
N ILE A 59 2.20 10.30 1.83
CA ILE A 59 2.32 11.76 1.76
C ILE A 59 1.42 12.49 2.78
N GLY A 60 0.25 11.94 3.07
CA GLY A 60 -0.65 12.51 4.08
C GLY A 60 -0.07 12.51 5.50
N LYS A 61 0.99 11.74 5.77
CA LYS A 61 1.74 11.83 7.03
C LYS A 61 2.48 13.17 7.17
N ALA A 62 2.70 13.89 6.08
CA ALA A 62 3.31 15.22 6.11
C ALA A 62 2.38 16.30 6.69
N THR A 63 1.09 16.03 6.93
CA THR A 63 0.20 17.00 7.58
C THR A 63 0.60 17.27 9.03
N SER A 64 0.45 18.50 9.47
CA SER A 64 0.65 18.86 10.89
C SER A 64 -0.29 18.08 11.82
N PHE A 65 -1.48 17.73 11.34
CA PHE A 65 -2.44 16.90 12.07
C PHE A 65 -1.92 15.49 12.35
N PHE A 66 -1.33 14.85 11.33
CA PHE A 66 -0.72 13.52 11.51
C PHE A 66 0.50 13.61 12.41
N GLN A 67 1.36 14.61 12.23
CA GLN A 67 2.56 14.81 13.06
C GLN A 67 2.21 15.00 14.54
N LYS A 68 1.22 15.82 14.86
CA LYS A 68 0.71 15.96 16.24
C LYS A 68 0.26 14.63 16.82
N LYS A 69 -0.54 13.86 16.07
CA LYS A 69 -0.97 12.52 16.49
C LYS A 69 0.21 11.58 16.74
N LEU A 70 1.19 11.55 15.83
CA LEU A 70 2.36 10.69 15.90
C LEU A 70 3.24 11.03 17.13
N LEU A 71 3.33 12.31 17.47
CA LEU A 71 4.13 12.82 18.57
C LEU A 71 3.37 12.88 19.91
N ASN A 72 2.12 12.40 19.94
CA ASN A 72 1.21 12.48 21.10
C ASN A 72 0.97 13.93 21.57
N GLU A 73 0.95 14.88 20.65
CA GLU A 73 0.61 16.27 20.91
C GLU A 73 -0.92 16.47 20.94
N PRO A 74 -1.42 17.50 21.62
CA PRO A 74 -2.86 17.76 21.69
C PRO A 74 -3.48 17.98 20.29
N LEU A 75 -4.55 17.26 20.02
CA LEU A 75 -5.39 17.38 18.83
C LEU A 75 -6.84 17.62 19.26
N LYS A 76 -7.52 18.51 18.57
CA LYS A 76 -8.96 18.72 18.78
C LYS A 76 -9.74 17.54 18.19
N GLN A 77 -10.89 17.21 18.77
CA GLN A 77 -11.73 16.09 18.32
C GLN A 77 -12.14 16.20 16.85
N ASN A 78 -12.42 17.39 16.36
CA ASN A 78 -12.75 17.65 14.96
C ASN A 78 -11.56 17.61 14.00
N GLU A 79 -10.32 17.58 14.51
CA GLU A 79 -9.09 17.46 13.70
C GLU A 79 -8.69 15.99 13.46
N LEU A 80 -9.29 15.04 14.20
CA LEU A 80 -8.95 13.61 14.06
C LEU A 80 -9.21 13.05 12.65
N CYS A 81 -10.19 13.58 11.93
CA CYS A 81 -10.47 13.18 10.55
C CYS A 81 -9.30 13.51 9.60
N TYR A 82 -8.53 14.57 9.87
CA TYR A 82 -7.39 14.98 9.06
C TYR A 82 -6.12 14.14 9.30
N THR A 83 -6.15 13.22 10.26
CA THR A 83 -5.01 12.30 10.51
C THR A 83 -5.04 11.05 9.62
N LYS A 84 -6.08 10.84 8.81
CA LYS A 84 -6.16 9.76 7.81
C LYS A 84 -5.30 10.15 6.61
N HIS A 85 -4.29 9.36 6.28
CA HIS A 85 -3.25 9.78 5.34
C HIS A 85 -3.31 9.12 3.95
N SER A 86 -3.93 7.93 3.82
CA SER A 86 -3.88 7.16 2.57
C SER A 86 -4.69 7.78 1.43
N LEU A 87 -5.82 8.42 1.71
CA LEU A 87 -6.70 8.97 0.67
C LEU A 87 -6.05 10.13 -0.11
N LEU A 88 -5.30 11.00 0.58
CA LEU A 88 -4.60 12.11 -0.08
C LEU A 88 -3.57 11.60 -1.10
N GLY A 89 -2.76 10.63 -0.71
CA GLY A 89 -1.79 10.01 -1.62
C GLY A 89 -2.46 9.30 -2.80
N ALA A 90 -3.59 8.63 -2.55
CA ALA A 90 -4.34 7.95 -3.60
C ALA A 90 -4.89 8.93 -4.66
N VAL A 91 -5.45 10.05 -4.23
CA VAL A 91 -5.96 11.10 -5.13
C VAL A 91 -4.83 11.74 -5.94
N LEU A 92 -3.70 12.03 -5.31
CA LEU A 92 -2.52 12.55 -6.02
C LEU A 92 -1.94 11.53 -7.00
N GLY A 93 -1.90 10.27 -6.64
CA GLY A 93 -1.45 9.18 -7.52
C GLY A 93 -2.34 9.03 -8.75
N PHE A 94 -3.66 9.09 -8.57
CA PHE A 94 -4.63 9.08 -9.68
C PHE A 94 -4.41 10.28 -10.61
N TYR A 95 -4.36 11.48 -10.04
CA TYR A 95 -4.16 12.71 -10.80
C TYR A 95 -2.88 12.66 -11.64
N LEU A 96 -1.75 12.30 -11.04
CA LEU A 96 -0.48 12.27 -11.74
C LEU A 96 -0.43 11.21 -12.84
N THR A 97 -1.05 10.06 -12.66
CA THR A 97 -1.15 9.05 -13.72
C THR A 97 -1.98 9.51 -14.90
N GLU A 98 -3.10 10.22 -14.66
CA GLU A 98 -3.90 10.83 -15.74
C GLU A 98 -3.10 11.93 -16.47
N GLN A 99 -2.42 12.83 -15.75
CA GLN A 99 -1.59 13.88 -16.33
C GLN A 99 -0.45 13.35 -17.20
N LEU A 100 0.09 12.20 -16.86
CA LEU A 100 1.18 11.54 -17.60
C LEU A 100 0.68 10.66 -18.75
N GLY A 101 -0.62 10.63 -19.00
CA GLY A 101 -1.23 9.91 -20.11
C GLY A 101 -1.27 8.39 -19.93
N PHE A 102 -1.21 7.89 -18.69
CA PHE A 102 -1.50 6.50 -18.44
C PHE A 102 -2.97 6.18 -18.73
N ASN A 103 -3.25 4.92 -19.05
CA ASN A 103 -4.65 4.52 -19.24
C ASN A 103 -5.40 4.54 -17.89
N SER A 104 -6.71 4.73 -17.97
CA SER A 104 -7.58 4.86 -16.79
C SER A 104 -7.56 3.64 -15.87
N ILE A 105 -7.24 2.44 -16.38
CA ILE A 105 -7.13 1.23 -15.57
C ILE A 105 -5.89 1.33 -14.67
N THR A 106 -4.76 1.77 -15.23
CA THR A 106 -3.53 1.98 -14.47
C THR A 106 -3.70 3.05 -13.39
N SER A 107 -4.34 4.17 -13.74
CA SER A 107 -4.65 5.25 -12.78
C SER A 107 -5.51 4.74 -11.62
N ASN A 108 -6.49 3.91 -11.93
CA ASN A 108 -7.35 3.27 -10.95
C ASN A 108 -6.57 2.27 -10.05
N ILE A 109 -5.68 1.47 -10.62
CA ILE A 109 -4.85 0.53 -9.87
C ILE A 109 -3.97 1.29 -8.89
N VAL A 110 -3.29 2.36 -9.32
CA VAL A 110 -2.45 3.20 -8.45
C VAL A 110 -3.28 3.79 -7.31
N TYR A 111 -4.45 4.37 -7.62
CA TYR A 111 -5.37 4.89 -6.61
C TYR A 111 -5.74 3.83 -5.56
N ARG A 112 -6.20 2.67 -6.01
CA ARG A 112 -6.65 1.60 -5.12
C ARG A 112 -5.52 1.03 -4.25
N ILE A 113 -4.33 0.85 -4.80
CA ILE A 113 -3.17 0.36 -4.05
C ILE A 113 -2.86 1.33 -2.91
N ILE A 114 -2.72 2.62 -3.23
CA ILE A 114 -2.39 3.64 -2.22
C ILE A 114 -3.52 3.77 -1.20
N HIS A 115 -4.78 3.79 -1.63
CA HIS A 115 -5.90 3.92 -0.71
C HIS A 115 -6.01 2.73 0.25
N SER A 116 -5.72 1.52 -0.23
CA SER A 116 -6.02 0.27 0.49
C SER A 116 -4.85 -0.30 1.29
N HIS A 117 -3.66 0.33 1.28
CA HIS A 117 -2.46 -0.27 1.88
C HIS A 117 -2.56 -0.51 3.41
N HIS A 118 -3.45 0.19 4.11
CA HIS A 118 -3.73 -0.02 5.54
C HIS A 118 -5.07 -0.70 5.82
N SER A 119 -5.85 -1.04 4.79
CA SER A 119 -7.19 -1.55 4.99
C SER A 119 -7.36 -2.97 4.49
N SER A 120 -8.35 -3.68 5.04
CA SER A 120 -8.86 -4.90 4.41
C SER A 120 -9.53 -4.56 3.08
N PHE A 121 -9.59 -5.54 2.18
CA PHE A 121 -10.25 -5.37 0.87
C PHE A 121 -11.64 -4.78 1.02
N HIS A 122 -11.82 -3.55 0.55
CA HIS A 122 -13.12 -2.90 0.52
C HIS A 122 -13.92 -3.33 -0.72
N LYS A 123 -15.24 -3.41 -0.57
CA LYS A 123 -16.11 -3.55 -1.74
C LYS A 123 -15.96 -2.34 -2.64
N ASN A 124 -15.86 -2.56 -3.94
CA ASN A 124 -15.60 -1.55 -4.97
C ASN A 124 -16.43 -0.26 -4.82
N LYS A 125 -17.68 -0.33 -4.37
CA LYS A 125 -18.59 0.81 -4.28
C LYS A 125 -18.19 1.87 -3.24
N ASP A 126 -17.51 1.46 -2.18
CA ASP A 126 -17.20 2.36 -1.05
C ASP A 126 -15.89 3.14 -1.26
N LEU A 127 -15.03 2.65 -2.17
CA LEU A 127 -13.71 3.25 -2.43
C LEU A 127 -13.76 4.45 -3.39
N LEU A 128 -14.86 4.62 -4.12
CA LEU A 128 -14.84 5.27 -5.41
C LEU A 128 -15.69 6.52 -5.48
N ARG A 129 -16.52 6.76 -4.48
CA ARG A 129 -17.32 7.96 -4.39
C ARG A 129 -16.81 8.83 -3.26
N LEU A 130 -16.07 9.85 -3.61
CA LEU A 130 -15.67 10.88 -2.65
C LEU A 130 -16.89 11.78 -2.37
N ASP A 131 -17.34 11.78 -1.13
CA ASP A 131 -18.38 12.71 -0.68
C ASP A 131 -17.80 14.10 -0.40
N ASN A 132 -18.65 15.09 -0.23
CA ASN A 132 -18.25 16.47 0.01
C ASN A 132 -17.42 16.64 1.29
N ASN A 133 -17.64 15.80 2.29
CA ASN A 133 -16.84 15.80 3.51
C ASN A 133 -15.42 15.29 3.24
N GLN A 134 -15.27 14.21 2.48
CA GLN A 134 -13.96 13.69 2.07
C GLN A 134 -13.20 14.70 1.20
N LEU A 135 -13.85 15.36 0.25
CA LEU A 135 -13.27 16.42 -0.57
C LEU A 135 -12.80 17.61 0.29
N SER A 136 -13.60 18.01 1.28
CA SER A 136 -13.22 19.06 2.24
C SER A 136 -12.02 18.67 3.10
N ILE A 137 -11.98 17.42 3.57
CA ILE A 137 -10.84 16.88 4.32
C ILE A 137 -9.56 16.92 3.47
N LEU A 138 -9.62 16.46 2.22
CA LEU A 138 -8.49 16.46 1.30
C LEU A 138 -7.94 17.88 1.06
N ARG A 139 -8.80 18.85 0.80
CA ARG A 139 -8.38 20.25 0.65
C ARG A 139 -7.70 20.79 1.90
N THR A 140 -8.25 20.51 3.07
CA THR A 140 -7.67 20.92 4.35
C THR A 140 -6.28 20.30 4.56
N GLN A 141 -6.15 19.00 4.29
CA GLN A 141 -4.86 18.30 4.41
C GLN A 141 -3.82 18.83 3.42
N TYR A 142 -4.21 19.03 2.17
CA TYR A 142 -3.28 19.52 1.15
C TYR A 142 -2.84 20.97 1.41
N ASN A 143 -3.78 21.85 1.79
CA ASN A 143 -3.47 23.21 2.19
C ASN A 143 -2.51 23.27 3.41
N ASP A 144 -2.69 22.38 4.38
CA ASP A 144 -1.79 22.27 5.54
C ASP A 144 -0.37 21.90 5.11
N ILE A 145 -0.21 20.90 4.21
CA ILE A 145 1.10 20.48 3.69
C ILE A 145 1.79 21.61 2.93
N ILE A 146 1.08 22.29 2.02
CA ILE A 146 1.66 23.34 1.17
C ILE A 146 2.06 24.59 1.98
N ASN A 147 1.31 24.91 3.04
CA ASN A 147 1.58 26.09 3.87
C ASN A 147 2.57 25.81 5.02
N ASN A 148 2.91 24.57 5.31
CA ASN A 148 3.86 24.21 6.34
C ASN A 148 5.27 24.05 5.75
N LYS A 149 6.24 24.85 6.23
CA LYS A 149 7.62 24.86 5.72
C LYS A 149 8.29 23.48 5.77
N GLU A 150 8.11 22.73 6.85
CA GLU A 150 8.72 21.39 6.98
C GLU A 150 8.10 20.41 5.98
N SER A 151 6.80 20.53 5.71
CA SER A 151 6.10 19.68 4.76
C SER A 151 6.41 20.04 3.30
N GLN A 152 6.77 21.29 3.01
CA GLN A 152 7.24 21.71 1.68
C GLN A 152 8.53 20.96 1.27
N GLU A 153 9.42 20.66 2.22
CA GLU A 153 10.60 19.86 1.95
C GLU A 153 10.23 18.44 1.48
N ILE A 154 9.15 17.89 2.02
CA ILE A 154 8.60 16.58 1.59
C ILE A 154 8.01 16.66 0.17
N ILE A 155 7.27 17.74 -0.13
CA ILE A 155 6.73 17.98 -1.48
C ILE A 155 7.86 18.06 -2.52
N HIS A 156 8.89 18.83 -2.22
CA HIS A 156 10.06 18.97 -3.08
C HIS A 156 10.76 17.62 -3.29
N PHE A 157 11.04 16.90 -2.20
CA PHE A 157 11.64 15.58 -2.23
C PHE A 157 10.83 14.59 -3.08
N ILE A 158 9.51 14.53 -2.91
CA ILE A 158 8.65 13.64 -3.70
C ILE A 158 8.70 14.06 -5.18
N SER A 159 8.51 15.35 -5.49
CA SER A 159 8.50 15.87 -6.86
C SER A 159 9.79 15.56 -7.61
N GLU A 160 10.95 15.67 -6.96
CA GLU A 160 12.24 15.29 -7.54
C GLU A 160 12.33 13.79 -7.83
N ASN A 161 11.90 12.96 -6.91
CA ASN A 161 11.99 11.51 -7.07
C ASN A 161 11.03 10.94 -8.12
N ILE A 162 9.83 11.52 -8.24
CA ILE A 162 8.87 11.12 -9.29
C ILE A 162 9.09 11.86 -10.62
N ASN A 163 10.03 12.82 -10.68
CA ASN A 163 10.28 13.67 -11.85
C ASN A 163 9.02 14.39 -12.37
N SER A 164 8.13 14.78 -11.48
CA SER A 164 6.89 15.48 -11.81
C SER A 164 6.48 16.40 -10.66
N PRO A 165 6.07 17.64 -10.93
CA PRO A 165 5.57 18.52 -9.89
C PRO A 165 4.24 18.00 -9.36
N LEU A 166 4.00 18.17 -8.06
CA LEU A 166 2.68 18.02 -7.49
C LEU A 166 1.84 19.26 -7.82
N PRO A 167 0.49 19.15 -7.90
CA PRO A 167 -0.38 20.28 -8.20
C PRO A 167 -0.20 21.42 -7.20
N ASP A 168 -0.39 22.66 -7.63
CA ASP A 168 -0.47 23.77 -6.69
C ASP A 168 -1.81 23.77 -5.92
N ILE A 169 -1.95 24.67 -4.92
CA ILE A 169 -3.18 24.73 -4.10
C ILE A 169 -4.41 25.02 -4.96
N LYS A 170 -4.30 25.92 -5.95
CA LYS A 170 -5.42 26.30 -6.80
C LYS A 170 -5.85 25.12 -7.64
N GLU A 171 -4.90 24.50 -8.29
CA GLU A 171 -5.12 23.30 -9.11
C GLU A 171 -5.73 22.17 -8.30
N PHE A 172 -5.16 21.85 -7.12
CA PHE A 172 -5.71 20.81 -6.25
C PHE A 172 -7.14 21.13 -5.77
N ASN A 173 -7.41 22.39 -5.46
CA ASN A 173 -8.77 22.81 -5.07
C ASN A 173 -9.76 22.70 -6.24
N GLU A 174 -9.36 23.00 -7.47
CA GLU A 174 -10.18 22.82 -8.68
C GLU A 174 -10.46 21.32 -8.92
N LEU A 175 -9.45 20.46 -8.81
CA LEU A 175 -9.55 19.01 -8.95
C LEU A 175 -10.52 18.38 -7.94
N THR A 176 -10.57 18.90 -6.73
CA THR A 176 -11.37 18.38 -5.63
C THR A 176 -12.71 19.08 -5.45
N GLN A 177 -13.17 19.91 -6.39
CA GLN A 177 -14.53 20.43 -6.41
C GLN A 177 -15.56 19.33 -6.74
N GLU A 178 -16.81 19.53 -6.36
CA GLU A 178 -17.91 18.57 -6.65
C GLU A 178 -18.07 18.25 -8.14
N THR A 179 -17.72 19.21 -9.00
CA THR A 179 -17.70 19.10 -10.47
C THR A 179 -16.31 18.80 -11.01
N GLY A 180 -15.34 18.63 -10.14
CA GLY A 180 -13.93 18.43 -10.51
C GLY A 180 -13.70 17.07 -11.16
N ILE A 181 -12.57 16.98 -11.88
CA ILE A 181 -12.14 15.78 -12.61
C ILE A 181 -12.11 14.55 -11.71
N ILE A 182 -11.59 14.67 -10.48
CA ILE A 182 -11.45 13.53 -9.56
C ILE A 182 -12.82 12.95 -9.17
N ALA A 183 -13.82 13.80 -8.92
CA ALA A 183 -15.15 13.29 -8.55
C ALA A 183 -15.84 12.56 -9.72
N ASN A 184 -15.63 13.04 -10.95
CA ASN A 184 -16.29 12.51 -12.15
C ASN A 184 -15.48 11.39 -12.82
N GLU A 185 -14.19 11.53 -12.98
CA GLU A 185 -13.35 10.53 -13.66
C GLU A 185 -13.08 9.32 -12.79
N LEU A 186 -12.87 9.49 -11.49
CA LEU A 186 -12.79 8.37 -10.57
C LEU A 186 -14.07 7.51 -10.66
N ILE A 187 -15.25 8.14 -10.69
CA ILE A 187 -16.54 7.44 -10.87
C ILE A 187 -16.60 6.79 -12.26
N THR A 188 -16.19 7.49 -13.30
CA THR A 188 -16.28 7.00 -14.68
C THR A 188 -15.33 5.82 -14.93
N CYS A 189 -14.09 5.90 -14.49
CA CYS A 189 -13.12 4.81 -14.58
C CYS A 189 -13.56 3.54 -13.86
N LEU A 190 -14.47 3.67 -12.91
CA LEU A 190 -14.92 2.56 -12.06
C LEU A 190 -16.27 1.99 -12.47
N THR A 191 -17.06 2.78 -13.22
CA THR A 191 -18.33 2.32 -13.81
C THR A 191 -18.15 1.72 -15.20
N ILE A 192 -17.09 2.11 -15.93
CA ILE A 192 -16.88 1.65 -17.30
C ILE A 192 -16.45 0.20 -17.40
N ASN A 193 -15.89 -0.37 -16.38
CA ASN A 193 -15.74 -1.82 -16.29
C ASN A 193 -15.02 -2.20 -15.01
N GLU A 194 -15.60 -3.07 -14.27
CA GLU A 194 -14.86 -4.02 -13.49
C GLU A 194 -13.89 -4.75 -14.47
N PHE A 195 -12.71 -4.12 -14.72
CA PHE A 195 -11.61 -4.71 -15.50
C PHE A 195 -12.00 -5.35 -16.86
N GLY A 196 -12.21 -4.55 -17.88
CA GLY A 196 -12.13 -4.97 -19.29
C GLY A 196 -13.20 -5.96 -19.81
N ALA A 197 -13.59 -5.79 -21.04
CA ALA A 197 -14.56 -6.66 -21.73
C ALA A 197 -14.01 -8.06 -22.09
N ASN A 198 -12.71 -8.31 -21.88
CA ASN A 198 -12.05 -9.59 -22.17
C ASN A 198 -11.53 -10.24 -20.89
N ASN A 199 -11.91 -11.46 -20.61
CA ASN A 199 -11.54 -12.21 -19.40
C ASN A 199 -10.02 -12.22 -19.15
N ASN A 200 -9.19 -12.29 -20.17
CA ASN A 200 -7.72 -12.33 -20.04
C ASN A 200 -7.12 -11.01 -19.53
N GLU A 201 -7.66 -9.86 -19.96
CA GLU A 201 -7.20 -8.54 -19.47
C GLU A 201 -7.60 -8.32 -18.01
N THR A 202 -8.80 -8.76 -17.64
CA THR A 202 -9.30 -8.69 -16.26
C THR A 202 -8.40 -9.45 -15.30
N ASP A 203 -8.01 -10.65 -15.67
CA ASP A 203 -7.13 -11.50 -14.85
C ASP A 203 -5.75 -10.86 -14.70
N TYR A 204 -5.21 -10.30 -15.78
CA TYR A 204 -3.93 -9.61 -15.77
C TYR A 204 -3.92 -8.39 -14.83
N TYR A 205 -4.89 -7.48 -14.95
CA TYR A 205 -4.95 -6.29 -14.11
C TYR A 205 -5.27 -6.61 -12.65
N SER A 206 -6.06 -7.64 -12.40
CA SER A 206 -6.31 -8.15 -11.05
C SER A 206 -5.02 -8.68 -10.42
N TRP A 207 -4.27 -9.48 -11.17
CA TRP A 207 -2.97 -9.97 -10.73
C TRP A 207 -1.99 -8.82 -10.43
N LEU A 208 -1.88 -7.85 -11.35
CA LEU A 208 -1.01 -6.69 -11.18
C LEU A 208 -1.36 -5.88 -9.92
N TYR A 209 -2.65 -5.64 -9.70
CA TYR A 209 -3.13 -4.97 -8.49
C TYR A 209 -2.68 -5.70 -7.21
N PHE A 210 -2.93 -7.01 -7.13
CA PHE A 210 -2.56 -7.79 -5.94
C PHE A 210 -1.05 -7.90 -5.76
N PHE A 211 -0.31 -8.03 -6.84
CA PHE A 211 1.15 -8.09 -6.80
C PHE A 211 1.75 -6.78 -6.28
N LEU A 212 1.36 -5.65 -6.85
CA LEU A 212 1.87 -4.33 -6.43
C LEU A 212 1.40 -3.95 -5.02
N LEU A 213 0.16 -4.25 -4.65
CA LEU A 213 -0.34 -4.05 -3.29
C LEU A 213 0.44 -4.89 -2.27
N SER A 214 0.74 -6.14 -2.61
CA SER A 214 1.56 -7.02 -1.77
C SER A 214 2.99 -6.50 -1.63
N ALA A 215 3.58 -6.03 -2.73
CA ALA A 215 4.91 -5.44 -2.74
C ALA A 215 4.97 -4.17 -1.86
N LEU A 216 3.99 -3.26 -2.00
CA LEU A 216 3.87 -2.07 -1.16
C LEU A 216 3.74 -2.45 0.32
N ASN A 217 2.76 -3.30 0.66
CA ASN A 217 2.50 -3.69 2.04
C ASN A 217 3.71 -4.37 2.70
N ARG A 218 4.45 -5.15 1.93
CA ARG A 218 5.66 -5.80 2.41
C ARG A 218 6.76 -4.78 2.66
N ALA A 219 7.05 -3.91 1.68
CA ALA A 219 8.09 -2.90 1.79
C ALA A 219 7.79 -1.89 2.91
N ASP A 220 6.55 -1.41 3.02
CA ASP A 220 6.09 -0.51 4.08
C ASP A 220 6.29 -1.12 5.47
N LYS A 221 5.79 -2.33 5.70
CA LYS A 221 5.95 -3.02 6.99
C LYS A 221 7.41 -3.30 7.36
N TYR A 222 8.25 -3.64 6.38
CA TYR A 222 9.67 -3.81 6.62
C TYR A 222 10.32 -2.49 7.02
N SER A 223 10.09 -1.42 6.25
CA SER A 223 10.60 -0.11 6.60
C SER A 223 10.12 0.35 7.99
N ALA A 224 8.84 0.13 8.31
CA ALA A 224 8.28 0.46 9.62
C ALA A 224 8.89 -0.35 10.79
N SER A 225 9.40 -1.55 10.52
CA SER A 225 9.93 -2.45 11.56
C SER A 225 11.39 -2.16 11.95
N PHE A 226 12.12 -1.37 11.16
CA PHE A 226 13.53 -1.09 11.36
C PHE A 226 13.81 0.40 11.52
N ASN A 227 14.63 0.75 12.49
CA ASN A 227 14.98 2.14 12.77
C ASN A 227 15.98 2.72 11.75
N SER A 228 16.73 1.88 11.05
CA SER A 228 17.74 2.31 10.08
C SER A 228 17.67 1.51 8.77
N ALA A 229 18.10 2.14 7.67
CA ALA A 229 18.21 1.49 6.36
C ALA A 229 19.19 0.29 6.39
N TYR A 230 20.25 0.39 7.18
CA TYR A 230 21.23 -0.68 7.36
C TYR A 230 20.61 -1.95 7.97
N ASP A 231 19.79 -1.78 9.00
CA ASP A 231 19.09 -2.90 9.64
C ASP A 231 18.11 -3.54 8.66
N MET A 232 17.45 -2.73 7.84
CA MET A 232 16.52 -3.21 6.82
C MET A 232 17.24 -4.03 5.74
N GLU A 233 18.37 -3.57 5.22
CA GLU A 233 19.13 -4.26 4.18
C GLU A 233 19.68 -5.61 4.68
N ASN A 234 20.21 -5.63 5.90
CA ASN A 234 20.67 -6.87 6.54
C ASN A 234 19.53 -7.86 6.77
N ALA A 235 18.37 -7.38 7.18
CA ALA A 235 17.19 -8.21 7.36
C ALA A 235 16.68 -8.75 6.01
N TYR A 236 16.66 -7.96 4.95
CA TYR A 236 16.34 -8.42 3.59
C TYR A 236 17.27 -9.55 3.17
N GLN A 237 18.58 -9.35 3.27
CA GLN A 237 19.56 -10.38 2.92
C GLN A 237 19.41 -11.63 3.79
N THR A 238 19.16 -11.46 5.08
CA THR A 238 18.99 -12.58 6.01
C THR A 238 17.70 -13.37 5.74
N VAL A 239 16.60 -12.70 5.43
CA VAL A 239 15.29 -13.35 5.17
C VAL A 239 15.26 -14.02 3.80
N PHE A 240 15.90 -13.42 2.78
CA PHE A 240 15.89 -13.98 1.43
C PHE A 240 16.99 -15.00 1.18
N SER A 241 18.09 -14.96 1.93
CA SER A 241 19.17 -15.96 1.82
C SER A 241 18.86 -17.26 2.57
N LYS A 242 17.94 -17.21 3.55
CA LYS A 242 17.50 -18.42 4.25
C LYS A 242 16.28 -18.98 3.53
N SER A 243 16.46 -20.10 2.83
CA SER A 243 15.31 -20.94 2.50
C SER A 243 14.55 -21.22 3.78
N LEU A 244 13.26 -20.89 3.80
CA LEU A 244 12.41 -21.23 4.94
C LEU A 244 12.54 -22.73 5.18
N SER A 245 12.86 -23.11 6.42
CA SER A 245 12.83 -24.52 6.81
C SER A 245 11.52 -25.15 6.33
N PRO A 246 11.50 -26.34 5.74
CA PRO A 246 10.26 -27.04 5.42
C PRO A 246 9.27 -27.13 6.58
N ARG A 247 9.76 -26.98 7.81
CA ARG A 247 8.97 -27.01 9.04
C ARG A 247 8.64 -25.61 9.61
N PHE A 248 9.05 -24.52 8.95
CA PHE A 248 8.87 -23.15 9.47
C PHE A 248 7.41 -22.84 9.89
N ILE A 249 6.46 -23.21 9.06
CA ILE A 249 5.03 -22.98 9.35
C ILE A 249 4.58 -23.84 10.52
N GLU A 250 5.00 -25.10 10.58
CA GLU A 250 4.68 -26.03 11.67
C GLU A 250 5.24 -25.56 13.00
N ASP A 251 6.51 -25.13 13.01
CA ASP A 251 7.19 -24.62 14.20
C ASP A 251 6.56 -23.29 14.65
N HIS A 252 6.19 -22.42 13.72
CA HIS A 252 5.48 -21.17 14.03
C HIS A 252 4.09 -21.42 14.62
N LEU A 253 3.32 -22.34 14.05
CA LEU A 253 2.00 -22.71 14.57
C LEU A 253 2.10 -23.37 15.95
N ALA A 254 3.08 -24.25 16.16
CA ALA A 254 3.32 -24.89 17.45
C ALA A 254 3.70 -23.84 18.51
N ASN A 255 4.58 -22.90 18.19
CA ASN A 255 4.97 -21.80 19.08
C ASN A 255 3.75 -20.90 19.40
N LYS A 256 2.91 -20.56 18.42
CA LYS A 256 1.70 -19.77 18.64
C LYS A 256 0.71 -20.47 19.56
N LYS A 257 0.50 -21.79 19.42
CA LYS A 257 -0.35 -22.59 20.31
C LYS A 257 0.18 -22.60 21.76
N ASN A 258 1.50 -22.61 21.95
CA ASN A 258 2.12 -22.59 23.27
C ASN A 258 2.06 -21.21 23.95
N ILE A 259 2.00 -20.12 23.19
CA ILE A 259 1.97 -18.74 23.71
C ILE A 259 0.51 -18.28 23.96
N SER A 260 -0.46 -18.79 23.23
CA SER A 260 -1.87 -18.40 23.36
C SER A 260 -2.48 -18.98 24.65
N LYS A 261 -2.68 -18.12 25.65
CA LYS A 261 -3.41 -18.45 26.89
C LYS A 261 -4.95 -18.47 26.71
N THR A 262 -5.48 -18.16 25.55
CA THR A 262 -6.91 -18.18 25.26
C THR A 262 -7.32 -19.54 24.72
N PRO A 263 -8.33 -20.20 25.32
CA PRO A 263 -8.85 -21.45 24.78
C PRO A 263 -9.53 -21.17 23.43
N THR A 264 -8.82 -21.46 22.35
CA THR A 264 -9.42 -21.50 21.01
C THR A 264 -10.39 -22.67 20.95
N SER A 265 -11.56 -22.48 20.34
CA SER A 265 -12.50 -23.57 20.10
C SER A 265 -11.75 -24.74 19.47
N THR A 266 -11.77 -25.90 20.12
CA THR A 266 -11.10 -27.14 19.66
C THR A 266 -11.55 -27.54 18.25
N ILE A 267 -12.78 -27.22 17.89
CA ILE A 267 -13.36 -27.51 16.57
C ILE A 267 -12.68 -26.64 15.48
N ILE A 268 -12.54 -25.34 15.70
CA ILE A 268 -11.91 -24.43 14.73
C ILE A 268 -10.43 -24.76 14.56
N SER A 269 -9.74 -25.08 15.66
CA SER A 269 -8.33 -25.48 15.60
C SER A 269 -8.14 -26.77 14.79
N SER A 270 -9.00 -27.78 15.00
CA SER A 270 -8.90 -29.03 14.25
C SER A 270 -9.25 -28.87 12.76
N LEU A 271 -10.20 -27.99 12.43
CA LEU A 271 -10.52 -27.66 11.03
C LEU A 271 -9.36 -26.97 10.33
N ARG A 272 -8.69 -26.03 10.99
CA ARG A 272 -7.49 -25.36 10.46
C ARG A 272 -6.32 -26.33 10.28
N ASP A 273 -6.08 -27.21 11.24
CA ASP A 273 -5.03 -28.22 11.15
C ASP A 273 -5.31 -29.21 9.99
N ASN A 274 -6.55 -29.66 9.82
CA ASN A 274 -6.96 -30.53 8.72
C ASN A 274 -6.85 -29.84 7.36
N PHE A 275 -7.21 -28.55 7.28
CA PHE A 275 -7.05 -27.75 6.06
C PHE A 275 -5.58 -27.63 5.69
N PHE A 276 -4.72 -27.26 6.66
CA PHE A 276 -3.28 -27.14 6.46
C PHE A 276 -2.66 -28.44 5.97
N LEU A 277 -3.01 -29.59 6.59
CA LEU A 277 -2.51 -30.89 6.18
C LEU A 277 -2.92 -31.28 4.77
N LYS A 278 -4.15 -30.95 4.35
CA LYS A 278 -4.61 -31.16 2.97
C LYS A 278 -3.88 -30.29 1.97
N VAL A 279 -3.67 -29.02 2.27
CA VAL A 279 -2.90 -28.11 1.41
C VAL A 279 -1.47 -28.61 1.26
N LYS A 280 -0.83 -29.01 2.38
CA LYS A 280 0.53 -29.53 2.37
C LYS A 280 0.63 -30.85 1.54
N ALA A 281 -0.30 -31.77 1.73
CA ALA A 281 -0.31 -33.02 0.98
C ALA A 281 -0.46 -32.78 -0.54
N ASN A 282 -1.35 -31.86 -0.94
CA ASN A 282 -1.55 -31.52 -2.33
C ASN A 282 -0.35 -30.77 -2.92
N ALA A 283 0.29 -29.88 -2.17
CA ALA A 283 1.48 -29.17 -2.61
C ALA A 283 2.70 -30.08 -2.80
N THR A 284 2.81 -31.16 -2.00
CA THR A 284 3.90 -32.14 -2.14
C THR A 284 3.69 -33.10 -3.31
N VAL A 285 2.47 -33.31 -3.76
CA VAL A 285 2.11 -34.18 -4.89
C VAL A 285 2.08 -33.37 -6.21
N ALA A 286 1.88 -32.06 -6.11
CA ALA A 286 1.84 -31.19 -7.29
C ALA A 286 3.23 -31.15 -7.97
N ASN A 287 3.26 -31.43 -9.26
CA ASN A 287 4.46 -31.43 -10.06
C ASN A 287 5.14 -30.06 -9.97
N LEU A 288 6.44 -30.03 -9.73
CA LEU A 288 7.26 -28.83 -9.56
C LEU A 288 7.26 -27.89 -10.79
N ASP A 289 6.64 -28.30 -11.90
CA ASP A 289 6.52 -27.51 -13.13
C ASP A 289 5.44 -26.42 -13.07
N HIS A 290 4.63 -26.38 -12.02
CA HIS A 290 3.60 -25.35 -11.84
C HIS A 290 3.99 -24.39 -10.72
N HIS A 291 4.13 -23.11 -11.04
CA HIS A 291 4.54 -22.05 -10.10
C HIS A 291 3.36 -21.28 -9.48
N LEU A 292 2.12 -21.55 -9.90
CA LEU A 292 0.92 -20.87 -9.40
C LEU A 292 -0.12 -21.87 -8.94
N TYR A 293 -0.57 -21.73 -7.67
CA TYR A 293 -1.61 -22.53 -7.08
C TYR A 293 -2.71 -21.63 -6.53
N SER A 294 -3.96 -21.98 -6.78
CA SER A 294 -5.08 -21.31 -6.13
C SER A 294 -5.65 -22.19 -5.01
N ILE A 295 -5.87 -21.56 -3.86
CA ILE A 295 -6.41 -22.20 -2.66
C ILE A 295 -7.76 -21.59 -2.37
N TYR A 296 -8.81 -22.42 -2.39
CA TYR A 296 -10.15 -22.04 -1.98
C TYR A 296 -10.41 -22.50 -0.55
N ALA A 297 -10.61 -21.57 0.36
CA ALA A 297 -11.00 -21.85 1.73
C ALA A 297 -12.25 -21.04 2.09
N PRO A 298 -13.18 -21.58 2.89
CA PRO A 298 -14.26 -20.79 3.46
C PRO A 298 -13.70 -19.63 4.27
N THR A 299 -14.28 -18.44 4.10
CA THR A 299 -13.91 -17.28 4.90
C THR A 299 -14.24 -17.55 6.37
N GLY A 300 -13.26 -17.37 7.26
CA GLY A 300 -13.42 -17.56 8.70
C GLY A 300 -12.82 -18.85 9.27
N ILE A 301 -12.11 -19.63 8.46
CA ILE A 301 -11.28 -20.74 8.93
C ILE A 301 -9.87 -20.29 9.31
#